data_a2b9df95d6f2685d2ee991c5b5162406
#
_entry.id   a2b9df95d6f2685d2ee991c5b5162406
#
_cell.length_a   1.000
_cell.length_b   1.000
_cell.length_c   1.000
_cell.angle_alpha   90.00
_cell.angle_beta   90.00
_cell.angle_gamma   90.00
#
_symmetry.space_group_name_H-M   'P 1'
#
loop_
_entity.id
_entity.type
_entity.pdbx_description
1 polymer ?
#
loop_
_entity_poly.entity_id
_entity_poly.type
_entity_poly.pdbx_seq_one_letter_code
_entity_poly.pdbx_strand_id
1 'polypeptide(L)'
;MKFKTKELVNYQTNSIVSSVLLDEDCGSLTIFAFDQGQKLSEHTAPYDAFIQIIEGHAEITIQGEKHLLDEGDSIILPANKPHAVNASKRFKMLLFMIKK
;
A
#
# COMPACT_ATOMS: atom_id res chain seq x y z
N MET A 1 14.66 12.64 13.52
CA MET A 1 15.07 12.93 12.14
C MET A 1 13.85 13.24 11.30
N LYS A 2 13.95 14.25 10.45
CA LYS A 2 12.83 14.68 9.61
C LYS A 2 13.07 14.26 8.15
N PHE A 3 12.04 13.76 7.46
CA PHE A 3 12.14 13.37 6.06
C PHE A 3 10.76 13.51 5.38
N LYS A 4 10.76 13.48 4.05
CA LYS A 4 9.54 13.43 3.26
C LYS A 4 9.28 11.98 2.88
N THR A 5 8.18 11.43 3.33
CA THR A 5 7.86 10.01 3.18
C THR A 5 7.92 9.54 1.72
N LYS A 6 7.37 10.32 0.80
CA LYS A 6 7.34 9.90 -0.62
C LYS A 6 8.71 9.87 -1.29
N GLU A 7 9.73 10.46 -0.65
CA GLU A 7 11.11 10.44 -1.17
C GLU A 7 11.90 9.22 -0.71
N LEU A 8 11.32 8.39 0.16
CA LEU A 8 12.02 7.22 0.68
C LEU A 8 12.04 6.03 -0.28
N VAL A 9 11.21 6.06 -1.31
CA VAL A 9 11.18 5.05 -2.37
C VAL A 9 11.12 5.73 -3.72
N ASN A 10 11.70 5.06 -4.72
CA ASN A 10 11.68 5.51 -6.11
C ASN A 10 11.01 4.45 -6.97
N TYR A 11 10.32 4.89 -8.02
CA TYR A 11 9.78 3.94 -9.00
C TYR A 11 10.92 3.26 -9.74
N GLN A 12 10.74 1.97 -9.99
CA GLN A 12 11.63 1.20 -10.86
C GLN A 12 10.78 0.53 -11.92
N THR A 13 11.28 0.51 -13.14
CA THR A 13 10.57 -0.02 -14.30
C THR A 13 10.09 -1.45 -14.04
N ASN A 14 8.80 -1.70 -14.27
CA ASN A 14 8.15 -3.00 -14.12
C ASN A 14 8.32 -3.61 -12.72
N SER A 15 8.38 -2.77 -11.69
CA SER A 15 8.66 -3.23 -10.35
C SER A 15 7.74 -2.62 -9.30
N ILE A 16 7.62 -3.33 -8.18
CA ILE A 16 7.07 -2.82 -6.94
C ILE A 16 8.27 -2.72 -5.99
N VAL A 17 8.51 -1.51 -5.50
CA VAL A 17 9.63 -1.25 -4.58
C VAL A 17 9.05 -0.96 -3.21
N SER A 18 9.66 -1.51 -2.16
CA SER A 18 9.21 -1.27 -0.80
C SER A 18 10.38 -0.92 0.11
N SER A 19 10.08 -0.14 1.14
CA SER A 19 11.04 0.20 2.20
C SER A 19 10.32 0.13 3.53
N VAL A 20 10.85 -0.67 4.44
CA VAL A 20 10.27 -0.82 5.78
C VAL A 20 10.81 0.30 6.65
N LEU A 21 9.92 1.11 7.20
CA LEU A 21 10.29 2.23 8.07
C LEU A 21 10.34 1.82 9.54
N LEU A 22 9.38 1.01 9.96
CA LEU A 22 9.28 0.47 11.32
C LEU A 22 8.79 -0.96 11.23
N ASP A 23 9.40 -1.85 12.01
CA ASP A 23 8.97 -3.24 12.06
C ASP A 23 9.12 -3.75 13.48
N GLU A 24 8.00 -3.96 14.16
CA GLU A 24 7.92 -4.39 15.55
C GLU A 24 6.97 -5.58 15.65
N ASP A 25 6.99 -6.27 16.79
CA ASP A 25 6.10 -7.41 17.01
C ASP A 25 4.62 -7.00 16.90
N CYS A 26 4.29 -5.79 17.32
CA CYS A 26 2.90 -5.29 17.34
C CYS A 26 2.48 -4.60 16.03
N GLY A 27 3.40 -4.33 15.11
CA GLY A 27 3.03 -3.67 13.87
C GLY A 27 4.19 -3.29 13.00
N SER A 28 3.87 -2.86 11.77
CA SER A 28 4.88 -2.44 10.82
C SER A 28 4.39 -1.25 10.01
N LEU A 29 5.34 -0.45 9.55
CA LEU A 29 5.09 0.70 8.70
C LEU A 29 6.01 0.57 7.49
N THR A 30 5.41 0.46 6.30
CA THR A 30 6.14 0.23 5.06
C THR A 30 5.65 1.22 4.00
N ILE A 31 6.56 1.70 3.19
CA ILE A 31 6.20 2.52 2.04
C ILE A 31 6.49 1.75 0.75
N PHE A 32 5.57 1.87 -0.22
CA PHE A 32 5.65 1.17 -1.51
C PHE A 32 5.62 2.16 -2.66
N ALA A 33 6.35 1.84 -3.72
CA ALA A 33 6.23 2.51 -5.01
C ALA A 33 5.88 1.44 -6.07
N PHE A 34 4.73 1.62 -6.72
CA PHE A 34 4.25 0.71 -7.77
C PHE A 34 4.45 1.38 -9.12
N ASP A 35 5.18 0.72 -10.02
CA ASP A 35 5.23 1.18 -11.40
C ASP A 35 3.91 0.89 -12.10
N GLN A 36 3.64 1.60 -13.17
CA GLN A 36 2.44 1.41 -13.97
C GLN A 36 2.36 -0.05 -14.45
N GLY A 37 1.18 -0.65 -14.31
CA GLY A 37 0.94 -2.03 -14.73
C GLY A 37 1.24 -3.09 -13.67
N GLN A 38 1.84 -2.71 -12.56
CA GLN A 38 2.13 -3.66 -11.48
C GLN A 38 0.90 -3.88 -10.62
N LYS A 39 0.80 -5.07 -10.04
CA LYS A 39 -0.34 -5.43 -9.18
C LYS A 39 0.06 -6.46 -8.14
N LEU A 40 -0.69 -6.46 -7.04
CA LEU A 40 -0.67 -7.53 -6.04
C LEU A 40 -1.96 -8.32 -6.21
N SER A 41 -1.83 -9.62 -6.45
CA SER A 41 -2.98 -10.52 -6.62
C SER A 41 -3.81 -10.59 -5.35
N GLU A 42 -5.07 -10.98 -5.49
CA GLU A 42 -5.95 -11.14 -4.35
C GLU A 42 -5.35 -12.10 -3.32
N HIS A 43 -5.34 -11.66 -2.07
CA HIS A 43 -4.82 -12.42 -0.95
C HIS A 43 -5.46 -11.92 0.35
N THR A 44 -5.24 -12.66 1.43
CA THR A 44 -5.69 -12.27 2.77
C THR A 44 -4.51 -12.15 3.70
N ALA A 45 -4.68 -11.35 4.75
CA ALA A 45 -3.71 -11.25 5.84
C ALA A 45 -4.49 -11.29 7.16
N PRO A 46 -3.90 -11.87 8.22
CA PRO A 46 -4.61 -11.99 9.51
C PRO A 46 -4.58 -10.71 10.34
N TYR A 47 -4.22 -9.58 9.75
CA TYR A 47 -4.04 -8.30 10.45
C TYR A 47 -4.86 -7.21 9.79
N ASP A 48 -5.35 -6.26 10.60
CA ASP A 48 -5.92 -5.03 10.06
C ASP A 48 -4.79 -4.16 9.53
N ALA A 49 -5.03 -3.49 8.42
CA ALA A 49 -4.04 -2.61 7.81
C ALA A 49 -4.69 -1.30 7.38
N PHE A 50 -3.89 -0.23 7.46
CA PHE A 50 -4.26 1.11 6.99
C PHE A 50 -3.37 1.44 5.79
N ILE A 51 -4.00 1.88 4.70
CA ILE A 51 -3.27 2.33 3.51
C ILE A 51 -3.61 3.79 3.26
N GLN A 52 -2.58 4.59 2.99
CA GLN A 52 -2.77 5.96 2.52
C GLN A 52 -1.98 6.14 1.22
N ILE A 53 -2.63 6.72 0.21
CA ILE A 53 -1.97 7.04 -1.06
C ILE A 53 -1.27 8.37 -0.88
N ILE A 54 0.05 8.38 -1.01
CA ILE A 54 0.85 9.58 -0.80
C ILE A 54 1.30 10.23 -2.11
N GLU A 55 1.12 9.53 -3.24
CA GLU A 55 1.40 10.08 -4.56
C GLU A 55 0.66 9.23 -5.60
N GLY A 56 0.02 9.87 -6.57
CA GLY A 56 -0.64 9.18 -7.68
C GLY A 56 -2.02 8.64 -7.34
N HIS A 57 -2.41 7.58 -8.04
CA HIS A 57 -3.74 6.98 -7.93
C HIS A 57 -3.62 5.46 -7.86
N ALA A 58 -4.46 4.83 -7.06
CA ALA A 58 -4.44 3.39 -6.87
C ALA A 58 -5.85 2.80 -6.99
N GLU A 59 -5.91 1.54 -7.43
CA GLU A 59 -7.13 0.74 -7.38
C GLU A 59 -6.94 -0.36 -6.34
N ILE A 60 -7.78 -0.36 -5.31
CA ILE A 60 -7.73 -1.38 -4.26
C ILE A 60 -9.08 -2.07 -4.22
N THR A 61 -9.05 -3.40 -4.37
CA THR A 61 -10.27 -4.21 -4.34
C THR A 61 -10.34 -4.95 -3.01
N ILE A 62 -11.46 -4.80 -2.31
CA ILE A 62 -11.70 -5.48 -1.03
C ILE A 62 -12.99 -6.29 -1.17
N GLN A 63 -12.91 -7.60 -0.96
CA GLN A 63 -14.06 -8.51 -1.07
C GLN A 63 -14.83 -8.32 -2.40
N GLY A 64 -14.09 -8.15 -3.49
CA GLY A 64 -14.67 -7.97 -4.82
C GLY A 64 -15.13 -6.55 -5.14
N GLU A 65 -15.09 -5.63 -4.20
CA GLU A 65 -15.49 -4.24 -4.42
C GLU A 65 -14.27 -3.36 -4.70
N LYS A 66 -14.28 -2.68 -5.84
CA LYS A 66 -13.18 -1.83 -6.27
C LYS A 66 -13.31 -0.44 -5.66
N HIS A 67 -12.20 0.05 -5.09
CA HIS A 67 -12.09 1.40 -4.57
C HIS A 67 -10.99 2.14 -5.33
N LEU A 68 -11.31 3.32 -5.84
CA LEU A 68 -10.34 4.17 -6.52
C LEU A 68 -9.88 5.24 -5.54
N LEU A 69 -8.58 5.27 -5.27
CA LEU A 69 -8.00 6.19 -4.30
C LEU A 69 -7.08 7.18 -4.98
N ASP A 70 -7.26 8.45 -4.63
CA ASP A 70 -6.40 9.54 -5.08
C ASP A 70 -5.40 9.89 -3.99
N GLU A 71 -4.43 10.73 -4.34
CA GLU A 71 -3.45 11.22 -3.38
C GLU A 71 -4.15 11.79 -2.14
N GLY A 72 -3.73 11.33 -0.97
CA GLY A 72 -4.31 11.73 0.31
C GLY A 72 -5.44 10.84 0.81
N ASP A 73 -6.03 10.03 -0.06
CA ASP A 73 -7.07 9.10 0.36
C ASP A 73 -6.50 7.94 1.16
N SER A 74 -7.31 7.44 2.09
CA SER A 74 -6.94 6.31 2.95
C SER A 74 -8.02 5.25 2.95
N ILE A 75 -7.64 4.01 3.24
CA ILE A 75 -8.57 2.90 3.32
C ILE A 75 -8.08 1.90 4.37
N ILE A 76 -9.01 1.20 5.01
CA ILE A 76 -8.70 0.12 5.94
C ILE A 76 -8.90 -1.21 5.21
N LEU A 77 -7.90 -2.09 5.31
CA LEU A 77 -8.01 -3.48 4.87
C LEU A 77 -8.31 -4.32 6.11
N PRO A 78 -9.55 -4.80 6.27
CA PRO A 78 -9.88 -5.60 7.45
C PRO A 78 -9.15 -6.94 7.45
N ALA A 79 -8.79 -7.41 8.63
CA ALA A 79 -8.15 -8.72 8.80
C ALA A 79 -8.99 -9.82 8.16
N ASN A 80 -8.32 -10.75 7.49
CA ASN A 80 -8.92 -11.95 6.91
C ASN A 80 -9.92 -11.71 5.77
N LYS A 81 -9.95 -10.50 5.21
CA LYS A 81 -10.79 -10.19 4.05
C LYS A 81 -9.92 -10.13 2.79
N PRO A 82 -10.36 -10.76 1.68
CA PRO A 82 -9.56 -10.74 0.45
C PRO A 82 -9.40 -9.32 -0.08
N HIS A 83 -8.18 -9.00 -0.51
CA HIS A 83 -7.89 -7.70 -1.11
C HIS A 83 -6.83 -7.84 -2.19
N ALA A 84 -6.85 -6.90 -3.14
CA ALA A 84 -5.91 -6.83 -4.24
C ALA A 84 -5.59 -5.37 -4.54
N VAL A 85 -4.43 -5.13 -5.13
CA VAL A 85 -3.97 -3.78 -5.49
C VAL A 85 -3.58 -3.77 -6.95
N ASN A 86 -4.00 -2.74 -7.69
CA ASN A 86 -3.65 -2.59 -9.10
C ASN A 86 -3.18 -1.17 -9.39
N ALA A 87 -2.05 -1.07 -10.10
CA ALA A 87 -1.47 0.21 -10.51
C ALA A 87 -1.74 0.46 -11.99
N SER A 88 -2.90 1.06 -12.33
CA SER A 88 -3.14 1.51 -13.70
C SER A 88 -2.19 2.65 -14.08
N LYS A 89 -1.74 3.40 -13.08
CA LYS A 89 -0.67 4.40 -13.16
C LYS A 89 0.24 4.26 -11.96
N ARG A 90 1.42 4.88 -12.02
CA ARG A 90 2.36 4.88 -10.90
C ARG A 90 1.73 5.48 -9.65
N PHE A 91 2.01 4.88 -8.51
CA PHE A 91 1.61 5.47 -7.23
C PHE A 91 2.52 5.02 -6.11
N LYS A 92 2.51 5.80 -5.02
CA LYS A 92 3.19 5.43 -3.78
C LYS A 92 2.15 5.36 -2.68
N MET A 93 2.30 4.37 -1.81
CA MET A 93 1.39 4.21 -0.68
C MET A 93 2.15 3.89 0.60
N LEU A 94 1.56 4.31 1.70
CA LEU A 94 2.01 3.98 3.04
C LEU A 94 1.11 2.87 3.56
N LEU A 95 1.71 1.81 4.11
CA LEU A 95 1.00 0.68 4.68
C LEU A 95 1.36 0.56 6.16
N PHE A 96 0.36 0.70 7.02
CA PHE A 96 0.51 0.47 8.44
C PHE A 96 -0.28 -0.78 8.82
N MET A 97 0.41 -1.79 9.35
CA MET A 97 -0.20 -3.07 9.71
C MET A 97 -0.12 -3.26 11.22
N ILE A 98 -1.25 -3.61 11.83
CA ILE A 98 -1.31 -3.92 13.25
C ILE A 98 -1.22 -5.43 13.42
N LYS A 99 -0.15 -5.88 14.05
CA LYS A 99 0.10 -7.30 14.32
C LYS A 99 -0.16 -7.58 15.80
N LYS A 100 -1.09 -8.43 16.05
CA LYS A 100 -1.40 -8.81 17.43
C LYS A 100 -1.12 -10.28 17.64
#